data_da93d923bfdfce2831abb9ceaefb4b96
#
_entry.id   da93d923bfdfce2831abb9ceaefb4b96
#
_cell.length_a   1.000
_cell.length_b   1.000
_cell.length_c   1.000
_cell.angle_alpha   90.00
_cell.angle_beta   90.00
_cell.angle_gamma   90.00
#
_symmetry.space_group_name_H-M   'P 1'
#
loop_
_entity.id
_entity.type
_entity.pdbx_description
1 polymer ?
#
loop_
_entity_poly.entity_id
_entity_poly.type
_entity_poly.pdbx_seq_one_letter_code
_entity_poly.pdbx_strand_id
1 'polypeptide(L)'
;SGLGHTGVLTAMNSALVACPSCRAPMVAHRFKRKLDGEVELDLCFACQGIWFDHRENLKLHPQAVVELFALLHQHRTDERRPLQHNLACPRCVRPLSKGYDMVRSGRYMVYRCAQQHGRFSAFSSFMIEKGFVRLLTRPEIDDIAKRVAIIHCSSCGAPVDLRRDHACPHCRSAFSLLDPKAVEQALQGYAHAVKSTATT
;
A
#
# COMPACT_ATOMS: atom_id res chain seq x y z
N SER A 1 27.07 9.25 -50.05
CA SER A 1 25.91 8.36 -49.85
C SER A 1 26.06 7.68 -48.49
N GLY A 2 25.52 8.27 -47.45
CA GLY A 2 25.50 7.72 -46.10
C GLY A 2 24.08 7.80 -45.57
N LEU A 3 23.35 6.67 -45.56
CA LEU A 3 22.03 6.59 -44.96
C LEU A 3 22.19 6.35 -43.47
N GLY A 4 21.88 7.40 -42.69
CA GLY A 4 21.76 7.30 -41.24
C GLY A 4 20.51 6.49 -40.84
N HIS A 5 20.72 5.36 -40.19
CA HIS A 5 19.67 4.63 -39.51
C HIS A 5 19.40 5.35 -38.18
N THR A 6 18.35 6.17 -38.15
CA THR A 6 17.74 6.63 -36.91
C THR A 6 16.97 5.46 -36.32
N GLY A 7 17.57 4.81 -35.33
CA GLY A 7 16.90 3.84 -34.51
C GLY A 7 15.80 4.53 -33.72
N VAL A 8 14.54 4.35 -34.12
CA VAL A 8 13.36 4.70 -33.35
C VAL A 8 13.34 3.78 -32.15
N LEU A 9 13.75 4.28 -31.00
CA LEU A 9 13.45 3.64 -29.71
C LEU A 9 11.93 3.58 -29.56
N THR A 10 11.38 2.43 -29.84
CA THR A 10 9.98 2.10 -29.54
C THR A 10 9.88 2.09 -28.02
N ALA A 11 9.46 3.22 -27.43
CA ALA A 11 9.02 3.25 -26.06
C ALA A 11 7.83 2.30 -25.97
N MET A 12 8.02 1.15 -25.31
CA MET A 12 6.94 0.25 -24.96
C MET A 12 6.00 1.06 -24.07
N ASN A 13 4.89 1.48 -24.65
CA ASN A 13 3.81 2.20 -23.99
C ASN A 13 3.13 1.20 -23.05
N SER A 14 3.67 0.99 -21.85
CA SER A 14 2.96 0.26 -20.83
C SER A 14 1.71 1.05 -20.51
N ALA A 15 0.55 0.51 -20.88
CA ALA A 15 -0.73 1.14 -20.63
C ALA A 15 -0.83 1.48 -19.13
N LEU A 16 -1.05 2.77 -18.81
CA LEU A 16 -1.18 3.24 -17.44
C LEU A 16 -2.30 2.49 -16.74
N VAL A 17 -2.00 1.94 -15.58
CA VAL A 17 -2.96 1.20 -14.74
C VAL A 17 -3.87 2.19 -14.04
N ALA A 18 -5.19 2.03 -14.20
CA ALA A 18 -6.16 2.90 -13.55
C ALA A 18 -6.33 2.54 -12.07
N CYS A 19 -6.34 3.53 -11.19
CA CYS A 19 -6.60 3.31 -9.77
C CYS A 19 -7.95 2.62 -9.55
N PRO A 20 -8.02 1.53 -8.79
CA PRO A 20 -9.28 0.84 -8.48
C PRO A 20 -10.35 1.72 -7.85
N SER A 21 -9.95 2.78 -7.15
CA SER A 21 -10.85 3.71 -6.45
C SER A 21 -11.20 4.94 -7.29
N CYS A 22 -10.24 5.81 -7.59
CA CYS A 22 -10.50 7.09 -8.25
C CYS A 22 -10.42 7.05 -9.77
N ARG A 23 -10.02 5.93 -10.36
CA ARG A 23 -9.86 5.70 -11.81
C ARG A 23 -8.77 6.57 -12.48
N ALA A 24 -8.09 7.42 -11.75
CA ALA A 24 -6.94 8.15 -12.28
C ALA A 24 -5.79 7.21 -12.60
N PRO A 25 -4.91 7.57 -13.55
CA PRO A 25 -3.71 6.79 -13.82
C PRO A 25 -2.84 6.67 -12.55
N MET A 26 -2.39 5.45 -12.26
CA MET A 26 -1.45 5.19 -11.17
C MET A 26 -0.01 5.42 -11.65
N VAL A 27 0.89 5.68 -10.70
CA VAL A 27 2.31 5.86 -10.96
C VAL A 27 3.02 4.52 -10.79
N ALA A 28 3.63 4.02 -11.84
CA ALA A 28 4.39 2.78 -11.81
C ALA A 28 5.79 3.01 -11.21
N HIS A 29 6.17 2.19 -10.24
CA HIS A 29 7.51 2.17 -9.65
C HIS A 29 8.09 0.76 -9.69
N ARG A 30 9.39 0.66 -10.02
CA ARG A 30 10.11 -0.60 -10.07
C ARG A 30 10.93 -0.80 -8.82
N PHE A 31 10.82 -2.02 -8.28
CA PHE A 31 11.50 -2.45 -7.06
C PHE A 31 12.21 -3.77 -7.28
N LYS A 32 13.28 -3.99 -6.53
CA LYS A 32 14.04 -5.23 -6.56
C LYS A 32 13.19 -6.41 -6.07
N ARG A 33 13.24 -7.54 -6.77
CA ARG A 33 12.62 -8.81 -6.36
C ARG A 33 13.51 -9.59 -5.39
N LYS A 34 12.92 -10.53 -4.66
CA LYS A 34 13.64 -11.47 -3.77
C LYS A 34 14.65 -12.33 -4.51
N LEU A 35 14.29 -12.76 -5.70
CA LEU A 35 15.16 -13.45 -6.65
C LEU A 35 15.71 -12.43 -7.64
N ASP A 36 15.97 -12.82 -8.86
CA ASP A 36 16.47 -11.91 -9.88
C ASP A 36 15.38 -11.02 -10.47
N GLY A 37 15.78 -9.83 -10.95
CA GLY A 37 14.93 -8.89 -11.67
C GLY A 37 14.19 -7.90 -10.79
N GLU A 38 13.20 -7.25 -11.39
CA GLU A 38 12.39 -6.20 -10.79
C GLU A 38 10.91 -6.58 -10.78
N VAL A 39 10.16 -5.95 -9.90
CA VAL A 39 8.70 -5.94 -9.88
C VAL A 39 8.23 -4.51 -10.00
N GLU A 40 7.21 -4.29 -10.82
CA GLU A 40 6.58 -2.98 -10.99
C GLU A 40 5.30 -2.93 -10.16
N LEU A 41 5.20 -1.93 -9.29
CA LEU A 41 4.02 -1.67 -8.48
C LEU A 41 3.36 -0.38 -8.93
N ASP A 42 2.05 -0.36 -8.97
CA ASP A 42 1.27 0.80 -9.33
C ASP A 42 0.77 1.53 -8.07
N LEU A 43 1.11 2.81 -7.93
CA LEU A 43 0.83 3.62 -6.75
C LEU A 43 -0.15 4.74 -7.09
N CYS A 44 -1.18 4.92 -6.26
CA CYS A 44 -2.04 6.09 -6.28
C CYS A 44 -1.82 6.90 -5.00
N PHE A 45 -1.09 8.00 -5.10
CA PHE A 45 -0.80 8.85 -3.94
C PHE A 45 -2.04 9.59 -3.43
N ALA A 46 -2.96 9.98 -4.30
CA ALA A 46 -4.22 10.63 -3.92
C ALA A 46 -5.12 9.71 -3.10
N CYS A 47 -5.27 8.44 -3.48
CA CYS A 47 -6.03 7.45 -2.72
C CYS A 47 -5.18 6.73 -1.66
N GLN A 48 -3.87 6.97 -1.65
CA GLN A 48 -2.90 6.28 -0.81
C GLN A 48 -3.05 4.76 -0.88
N GLY A 49 -3.01 4.24 -2.10
CA GLY A 49 -3.18 2.83 -2.37
C GLY A 49 -2.17 2.27 -3.36
N ILE A 50 -1.99 0.95 -3.29
CA ILE A 50 -1.06 0.18 -4.11
C ILE A 50 -1.85 -0.92 -4.80
N TRP A 51 -1.66 -1.06 -6.11
CA TRP A 51 -2.05 -2.25 -6.84
C TRP A 51 -0.86 -3.19 -6.97
N PHE A 52 -1.07 -4.43 -6.54
CA PHE A 52 -0.16 -5.55 -6.74
C PHE A 52 -0.78 -6.50 -7.76
N ASP A 53 -0.11 -6.75 -8.87
CA ASP A 53 -0.47 -7.88 -9.72
C ASP A 53 -0.27 -9.19 -8.96
N HIS A 54 -0.73 -10.30 -9.49
CA HIS A 54 -0.82 -11.56 -8.76
C HIS A 54 0.47 -11.91 -7.98
N ARG A 55 0.39 -11.93 -6.64
CA ARG A 55 1.48 -12.26 -5.69
C ARG A 55 2.71 -11.35 -5.74
N GLU A 56 2.64 -10.16 -6.29
CA GLU A 56 3.79 -9.24 -6.32
C GLU A 56 4.23 -8.78 -4.94
N ASN A 57 3.29 -8.61 -4.00
CA ASN A 57 3.62 -8.27 -2.61
C ASN A 57 4.53 -9.29 -1.93
N LEU A 58 4.53 -10.54 -2.36
CA LEU A 58 5.41 -11.61 -1.87
C LEU A 58 6.76 -11.64 -2.57
N LYS A 59 6.87 -10.98 -3.73
CA LYS A 59 8.08 -10.98 -4.57
C LYS A 59 9.07 -9.87 -4.19
N LEU A 60 8.66 -8.90 -3.37
CA LEU A 60 9.50 -7.77 -3.00
C LEU A 60 10.73 -8.22 -2.20
N HIS A 61 11.90 -7.75 -2.63
CA HIS A 61 13.12 -7.88 -1.84
C HIS A 61 12.97 -7.07 -0.53
N PRO A 62 13.55 -7.49 0.60
CA PRO A 62 13.49 -6.73 1.85
C PRO A 62 13.92 -5.26 1.70
N GLN A 63 14.95 -4.98 0.92
CA GLN A 63 15.39 -3.61 0.61
C GLN A 63 14.30 -2.81 -0.12
N ALA A 64 13.58 -3.42 -1.04
CA ALA A 64 12.49 -2.78 -1.76
C ALA A 64 11.32 -2.38 -0.84
N VAL A 65 11.06 -3.15 0.22
CA VAL A 65 10.07 -2.78 1.25
C VAL A 65 10.48 -1.48 1.94
N VAL A 66 11.77 -1.32 2.26
CA VAL A 66 12.31 -0.08 2.86
C VAL A 66 12.20 1.10 1.90
N GLU A 67 12.54 0.89 0.63
CA GLU A 67 12.43 1.92 -0.42
C GLU A 67 10.97 2.36 -0.63
N LEU A 68 10.05 1.40 -0.70
CA LEU A 68 8.62 1.68 -0.81
C LEU A 68 8.12 2.44 0.42
N PHE A 69 8.51 2.06 1.63
CA PHE A 69 8.20 2.81 2.84
C PHE A 69 8.66 4.26 2.77
N ALA A 70 9.91 4.50 2.36
CA ALA A 70 10.46 5.85 2.22
C ALA A 70 9.67 6.69 1.19
N LEU A 71 9.32 6.07 0.06
CA LEU A 71 8.50 6.72 -0.98
C LEU A 71 7.11 7.09 -0.46
N LEU A 72 6.42 6.18 0.24
CA LEU A 72 5.11 6.45 0.83
C LEU A 72 5.19 7.56 1.88
N HIS A 73 6.26 7.60 2.65
CA HIS A 73 6.49 8.63 3.66
C HIS A 73 6.69 10.02 3.05
N GLN A 74 7.35 10.12 1.91
CA GLN A 74 7.50 11.39 1.16
C GLN A 74 6.15 11.99 0.75
N HIS A 75 5.17 11.15 0.43
CA HIS A 75 3.83 11.55 -0.01
C HIS A 75 2.78 11.58 1.12
N ARG A 76 3.20 11.52 2.39
CA ARG A 76 2.28 11.44 3.54
C ARG A 76 1.39 12.69 3.73
N THR A 77 1.82 13.83 3.20
CA THR A 77 1.11 15.10 3.28
C THR A 77 0.35 15.47 2.02
N ASP A 78 0.37 14.61 0.99
CA ASP A 78 -0.39 14.83 -0.23
C ASP A 78 -1.90 14.87 0.05
N GLU A 79 -2.64 15.64 -0.75
CA GLU A 79 -4.09 15.71 -0.64
C GLU A 79 -4.70 14.32 -0.84
N ARG A 80 -5.53 13.91 0.11
CA ARG A 80 -6.14 12.57 0.12
C ARG A 80 -7.54 12.57 -0.46
N ARG A 81 -7.82 11.51 -1.22
CA ARG A 81 -9.17 11.14 -1.65
C ARG A 81 -9.61 9.89 -0.89
N PRO A 82 -10.76 9.92 -0.18
CA PRO A 82 -11.33 8.71 0.42
C PRO A 82 -11.56 7.62 -0.63
N LEU A 83 -11.33 6.36 -0.24
CA LEU A 83 -11.63 5.23 -1.13
C LEU A 83 -13.13 5.19 -1.44
N GLN A 84 -13.46 4.95 -2.70
CA GLN A 84 -14.84 4.74 -3.13
C GLN A 84 -15.40 3.44 -2.54
N HIS A 85 -16.72 3.32 -2.47
CA HIS A 85 -17.36 2.09 -1.99
C HIS A 85 -17.14 0.91 -2.94
N ASN A 86 -17.14 1.17 -4.23
CA ASN A 86 -17.02 0.18 -5.29
C ASN A 86 -15.67 0.29 -5.98
N LEU A 87 -14.69 -0.45 -5.49
CA LEU A 87 -13.41 -0.58 -6.17
C LEU A 87 -13.51 -1.60 -7.30
N ALA A 88 -12.87 -1.33 -8.43
CA ALA A 88 -12.84 -2.27 -9.54
C ALA A 88 -11.41 -2.62 -9.96
N CYS A 89 -11.26 -3.85 -10.39
CA CYS A 89 -10.01 -4.37 -10.92
C CYS A 89 -9.56 -3.55 -12.14
N PRO A 90 -8.31 -3.07 -12.18
CA PRO A 90 -7.79 -2.33 -13.33
C PRO A 90 -7.62 -3.22 -14.58
N ARG A 91 -7.62 -4.53 -14.42
CA ARG A 91 -7.42 -5.50 -15.52
C ARG A 91 -8.72 -5.98 -16.15
N CYS A 92 -9.76 -6.26 -15.34
CA CYS A 92 -11.04 -6.79 -15.85
C CYS A 92 -12.27 -5.94 -15.52
N VAL A 93 -12.09 -4.81 -14.85
CA VAL A 93 -13.13 -3.85 -14.47
C VAL A 93 -14.21 -4.42 -13.51
N ARG A 94 -14.11 -5.70 -13.15
CA ARG A 94 -15.04 -6.31 -12.17
C ARG A 94 -14.81 -5.77 -10.76
N PRO A 95 -15.85 -5.71 -9.92
CA PRO A 95 -15.72 -5.30 -8.53
C PRO A 95 -14.67 -6.14 -7.79
N LEU A 96 -13.88 -5.48 -6.95
CA LEU A 96 -12.94 -6.15 -6.05
C LEU A 96 -13.67 -6.65 -4.81
N SER A 97 -13.30 -7.84 -4.36
CA SER A 97 -13.81 -8.43 -3.11
C SER A 97 -12.99 -7.94 -1.93
N LYS A 98 -13.67 -7.37 -0.95
CA LYS A 98 -13.08 -6.95 0.32
C LYS A 98 -12.78 -8.16 1.19
N GLY A 99 -11.56 -8.26 1.69
CA GLY A 99 -11.14 -9.32 2.60
C GLY A 99 -10.19 -8.80 3.66
N TYR A 100 -9.92 -9.65 4.64
CA TYR A 100 -9.00 -9.36 5.73
C TYR A 100 -7.93 -10.43 5.81
N ASP A 101 -6.69 -10.01 6.00
CA ASP A 101 -5.57 -10.87 6.34
C ASP A 101 -5.05 -10.52 7.73
N MET A 102 -4.31 -11.44 8.33
CA MET A 102 -3.75 -11.28 9.66
C MET A 102 -2.25 -11.52 9.62
N VAL A 103 -1.51 -10.64 10.25
CA VAL A 103 -0.08 -10.79 10.53
C VAL A 103 0.16 -10.52 12.01
N ARG A 104 1.39 -10.72 12.48
CA ARG A 104 1.74 -10.52 13.89
C ARG A 104 1.44 -9.09 14.39
N SER A 105 1.61 -8.08 13.54
CA SER A 105 1.35 -6.67 13.85
C SER A 105 -0.13 -6.29 13.86
N GLY A 106 -1.02 -7.15 13.36
CA GLY A 106 -2.45 -6.94 13.39
C GLY A 106 -3.18 -7.43 12.15
N ARG A 107 -4.48 -7.15 12.13
CA ARG A 107 -5.36 -7.43 11.00
C ARG A 107 -5.34 -6.25 10.03
N TYR A 108 -5.29 -6.55 8.74
CA TYR A 108 -5.33 -5.53 7.69
C TYR A 108 -6.31 -5.91 6.58
N MET A 109 -6.79 -4.93 5.87
CA MET A 109 -7.78 -5.09 4.81
C MET A 109 -7.13 -5.03 3.43
N VAL A 110 -7.60 -5.91 2.54
CA VAL A 110 -7.22 -5.94 1.13
C VAL A 110 -8.43 -6.11 0.23
N TYR A 111 -8.31 -5.66 -1.00
CA TYR A 111 -9.34 -5.82 -2.03
C TYR A 111 -8.77 -6.69 -3.15
N ARG A 112 -9.37 -7.86 -3.39
CA ARG A 112 -8.87 -8.86 -4.34
C ARG A 112 -9.77 -8.98 -5.56
N CYS A 113 -9.15 -9.19 -6.72
CA CYS A 113 -9.86 -9.59 -7.92
C CYS A 113 -10.20 -11.09 -7.85
N ALA A 114 -11.49 -11.44 -8.04
CA ALA A 114 -11.94 -12.83 -8.08
C ALA A 114 -11.33 -13.63 -9.25
N GLN A 115 -10.89 -12.93 -10.31
CA GLN A 115 -10.18 -13.52 -11.46
C GLN A 115 -8.66 -13.64 -11.25
N GLN A 116 -8.18 -13.41 -10.03
CA GLN A 116 -6.77 -13.50 -9.63
C GLN A 116 -5.82 -12.56 -10.39
N HIS A 117 -6.30 -11.42 -10.89
CA HIS A 117 -5.45 -10.43 -11.53
C HIS A 117 -4.53 -9.71 -10.54
N GLY A 118 -4.91 -9.64 -9.28
CA GLY A 118 -4.13 -8.99 -8.24
C GLY A 118 -4.98 -8.46 -7.08
N ARG A 119 -4.39 -7.57 -6.32
CA ARG A 119 -5.04 -6.95 -5.17
C ARG A 119 -4.70 -5.48 -5.01
N PHE A 120 -5.62 -4.73 -4.42
CA PHE A 120 -5.44 -3.35 -3.99
C PHE A 120 -5.32 -3.30 -2.47
N SER A 121 -4.32 -2.59 -1.98
CA SER A 121 -4.10 -2.34 -0.55
C SER A 121 -3.92 -0.85 -0.30
N ALA A 122 -4.53 -0.32 0.75
CA ALA A 122 -4.16 1.00 1.25
C ALA A 122 -2.72 1.00 1.77
N PHE A 123 -2.03 2.14 1.73
CA PHE A 123 -0.67 2.28 2.28
C PHE A 123 -0.59 1.84 3.74
N SER A 124 -1.60 2.21 4.55
CA SER A 124 -1.69 1.78 5.95
C SER A 124 -1.82 0.27 6.11
N SER A 125 -2.59 -0.40 5.26
CA SER A 125 -2.71 -1.86 5.26
C SER A 125 -1.39 -2.53 4.91
N PHE A 126 -0.68 -2.02 3.92
CA PHE A 126 0.67 -2.48 3.58
C PHE A 126 1.65 -2.29 4.74
N MET A 127 1.58 -1.17 5.45
CA MET A 127 2.40 -0.89 6.62
C MET A 127 2.15 -1.90 7.76
N ILE A 128 0.88 -2.27 7.99
CA ILE A 128 0.52 -3.32 8.96
C ILE A 128 1.08 -4.66 8.49
N GLU A 129 0.87 -5.03 7.22
CA GLU A 129 1.38 -6.28 6.64
C GLU A 129 2.89 -6.44 6.83
N LYS A 130 3.64 -5.36 6.71
CA LYS A 130 5.11 -5.36 6.81
C LYS A 130 5.65 -5.08 8.23
N GLY A 131 4.77 -4.83 9.19
CA GLY A 131 5.15 -4.67 10.60
C GLY A 131 5.61 -3.26 10.98
N PHE A 132 5.27 -2.23 10.21
CA PHE A 132 5.64 -0.84 10.51
C PHE A 132 4.68 -0.14 11.46
N VAL A 133 3.46 -0.64 11.64
CA VAL A 133 2.44 -0.05 12.50
C VAL A 133 1.81 -1.08 13.42
N ARG A 134 1.28 -0.62 14.53
CA ARG A 134 0.39 -1.39 15.40
C ARG A 134 -1.01 -0.80 15.44
N LEU A 135 -1.98 -1.61 15.77
CA LEU A 135 -3.35 -1.16 16.00
C LEU A 135 -3.43 -0.42 17.35
N LEU A 136 -4.26 0.61 17.40
CA LEU A 136 -4.57 1.32 18.64
C LEU A 136 -5.49 0.46 19.51
N THR A 137 -5.21 0.46 20.80
CA THR A 137 -6.11 -0.10 21.82
C THR A 137 -7.27 0.86 22.09
N ARG A 138 -8.36 0.32 22.65
CA ARG A 138 -9.52 1.15 22.99
C ARG A 138 -9.19 2.31 23.95
N PRO A 139 -8.44 2.12 25.06
CA PRO A 139 -8.02 3.22 25.92
C PRO A 139 -7.22 4.31 25.19
N GLU A 140 -6.37 3.93 24.23
CA GLU A 140 -5.61 4.91 23.44
C GLU A 140 -6.55 5.72 22.52
N ILE A 141 -7.55 5.10 21.91
CA ILE A 141 -8.57 5.79 21.11
C ILE A 141 -9.34 6.78 21.98
N ASP A 142 -9.78 6.36 23.16
CA ASP A 142 -10.51 7.19 24.10
C ASP A 142 -9.68 8.40 24.59
N ASP A 143 -8.38 8.21 24.80
CA ASP A 143 -7.46 9.29 25.17
C ASP A 143 -7.23 10.27 24.02
N ILE A 144 -7.06 9.80 22.81
CA ILE A 144 -6.96 10.65 21.61
C ILE A 144 -8.26 11.43 21.39
N ALA A 145 -9.41 10.81 21.60
CA ALA A 145 -10.72 11.43 21.44
C ALA A 145 -10.95 12.64 22.35
N LYS A 146 -10.30 12.69 23.50
CA LYS A 146 -10.35 13.86 24.42
C LYS A 146 -9.67 15.10 23.84
N ARG A 147 -8.69 14.89 22.94
CA ARG A 147 -7.87 15.97 22.35
C ARG A 147 -8.31 16.31 20.93
N VAL A 148 -8.66 15.28 20.16
CA VAL A 148 -9.03 15.41 18.74
C VAL A 148 -10.31 14.60 18.50
N ALA A 149 -11.40 15.29 18.28
CA ALA A 149 -12.69 14.63 18.09
C ALA A 149 -12.79 13.89 16.75
N ILE A 150 -12.27 14.49 15.69
CA ILE A 150 -12.37 13.96 14.32
C ILE A 150 -10.98 13.73 13.75
N ILE A 151 -10.76 12.54 13.21
CA ILE A 151 -9.56 12.17 12.46
C ILE A 151 -9.95 11.70 11.06
N HIS A 152 -8.96 11.58 10.19
CA HIS A 152 -9.13 10.89 8.90
C HIS A 152 -8.66 9.44 9.02
N CYS A 153 -9.47 8.50 8.56
CA CYS A 153 -9.10 7.09 8.56
C CYS A 153 -7.82 6.88 7.75
N SER A 154 -6.82 6.27 8.35
CA SER A 154 -5.55 5.98 7.69
C SER A 154 -5.69 4.98 6.54
N SER A 155 -6.76 4.18 6.51
CA SER A 155 -7.03 3.20 5.46
C SER A 155 -7.77 3.80 4.25
N CYS A 156 -8.90 4.49 4.48
CA CYS A 156 -9.74 4.98 3.39
C CYS A 156 -9.83 6.51 3.28
N GLY A 157 -9.26 7.25 4.25
CA GLY A 157 -9.27 8.71 4.26
C GLY A 157 -10.58 9.35 4.71
N ALA A 158 -11.64 8.58 4.98
CA ALA A 158 -12.93 9.12 5.44
C ALA A 158 -12.80 9.77 6.83
N PRO A 159 -13.54 10.85 7.11
CA PRO A 159 -13.58 11.44 8.44
C PRO A 159 -14.26 10.49 9.44
N VAL A 160 -13.70 10.38 10.63
CA VAL A 160 -14.17 9.50 11.71
C VAL A 160 -14.26 10.28 13.01
N ASP A 161 -15.38 10.19 13.70
CA ASP A 161 -15.56 10.79 15.04
C ASP A 161 -15.16 9.78 16.13
N LEU A 162 -13.98 9.96 16.72
CA LEU A 162 -13.43 9.10 17.76
C LEU A 162 -14.25 9.02 19.05
N ARG A 163 -15.16 9.97 19.26
CA ARG A 163 -16.07 9.97 20.44
C ARG A 163 -17.16 8.90 20.33
N ARG A 164 -17.45 8.46 19.10
CA ARG A 164 -18.52 7.50 18.79
C ARG A 164 -18.01 6.21 18.20
N ASP A 165 -16.95 6.27 17.40
CA ASP A 165 -16.48 5.20 16.57
C ASP A 165 -15.13 4.65 17.07
N HIS A 166 -15.02 3.34 17.20
CA HIS A 166 -13.78 2.64 17.59
C HIS A 166 -13.10 1.95 16.41
N ALA A 167 -13.74 2.02 15.26
CA ALA A 167 -13.23 1.64 13.95
C ALA A 167 -13.86 2.54 12.90
N CYS A 168 -13.28 2.63 11.73
CA CYS A 168 -13.84 3.44 10.65
C CYS A 168 -15.23 2.92 10.22
N PRO A 169 -16.31 3.74 10.30
CA PRO A 169 -17.63 3.31 9.89
C PRO A 169 -17.74 3.07 8.37
N HIS A 170 -16.84 3.71 7.59
CA HIS A 170 -16.84 3.61 6.13
C HIS A 170 -16.17 2.31 5.64
N CYS A 171 -14.94 2.04 6.06
CA CYS A 171 -14.17 0.88 5.57
C CYS A 171 -13.99 -0.24 6.59
N ARG A 172 -14.47 -0.06 7.81
CA ARG A 172 -14.38 -1.01 8.92
C ARG A 172 -12.96 -1.31 9.41
N SER A 173 -11.95 -0.59 8.92
CA SER A 173 -10.58 -0.73 9.41
C SER A 173 -10.46 -0.27 10.85
N ALA A 174 -9.73 -1.03 11.65
CA ALA A 174 -9.29 -0.59 12.97
C ALA A 174 -8.31 0.59 12.86
N PHE A 175 -8.24 1.43 13.87
CA PHE A 175 -7.30 2.54 13.90
C PHE A 175 -5.90 2.03 14.20
N SER A 176 -4.91 2.62 13.53
CA SER A 176 -3.52 2.23 13.63
C SER A 176 -2.62 3.44 13.87
N LEU A 177 -1.51 3.19 14.52
CA LEU A 177 -0.48 4.17 14.82
C LEU A 177 0.85 3.70 14.27
N LEU A 178 1.60 4.60 13.64
CA LEU A 178 3.00 4.35 13.31
C LEU A 178 3.80 4.27 14.61
N ASP A 179 4.28 3.08 14.93
CA ASP A 179 5.05 2.79 16.13
C ASP A 179 6.54 2.89 15.81
N PRO A 180 7.31 3.85 16.40
CA PRO A 180 8.74 3.98 16.13
C PRO A 180 9.53 2.71 16.45
N LYS A 181 9.15 1.97 17.50
CA LYS A 181 9.81 0.69 17.86
C LYS A 181 9.48 -0.39 16.83
N ALA A 182 8.24 -0.46 16.37
CA ALA A 182 7.84 -1.41 15.32
C ALA A 182 8.56 -1.09 14.01
N VAL A 183 8.68 0.18 13.64
CA VAL A 183 9.47 0.61 12.47
C VAL A 183 10.91 0.17 12.58
N GLU A 184 11.57 0.45 13.69
CA GLU A 184 12.96 0.05 13.93
C GLU A 184 13.14 -1.47 13.84
N GLN A 185 12.30 -2.24 14.52
CA GLN A 185 12.32 -3.70 14.48
C GLN A 185 12.09 -4.27 13.08
N ALA A 186 11.12 -3.70 12.34
CA ALA A 186 10.84 -4.11 10.98
C ALA A 186 12.04 -3.83 10.05
N LEU A 187 12.66 -2.65 10.15
CA LEU A 187 13.84 -2.28 9.37
C LEU A 187 15.03 -3.19 9.71
N GLN A 188 15.26 -3.50 10.98
CA GLN A 188 16.30 -4.45 11.40
C GLN A 188 16.03 -5.85 10.84
N GLY A 189 14.79 -6.34 10.90
CA GLY A 189 14.39 -7.61 10.31
C GLY A 189 14.68 -7.68 8.81
N TYR A 190 14.39 -6.64 8.06
CA TYR A 190 14.70 -6.56 6.63
C TYR A 190 16.20 -6.45 6.36
N ALA A 191 16.97 -5.71 7.17
CA ALA A 191 18.43 -5.63 7.07
C ALA A 191 19.10 -6.99 7.29
N HIS A 192 18.62 -7.78 8.27
CA HIS A 192 19.12 -9.15 8.50
C HIS A 192 18.81 -10.07 7.32
N ALA A 193 17.60 -10.00 6.75
CA ALA A 193 17.23 -10.78 5.59
C ALA A 193 18.11 -10.47 4.35
N VAL A 194 18.50 -9.21 4.16
CA VAL A 194 19.44 -8.80 3.09
C VAL A 194 20.80 -9.44 3.28
N LYS A 195 21.34 -9.45 4.52
CA LYS A 195 22.66 -10.05 4.81
C LYS A 195 22.67 -11.58 4.60
N SER A 196 21.59 -12.27 4.96
CA SER A 196 21.50 -13.72 4.81
C SER A 196 21.40 -14.17 3.34
N THR A 197 20.85 -13.35 2.47
CA THR A 197 20.79 -13.64 1.02
C THR A 197 22.09 -13.32 0.28
N ALA A 198 22.97 -12.51 0.84
CA ALA A 198 24.27 -12.16 0.26
C ALA A 198 25.36 -13.20 0.57
N THR A 199 25.10 -14.18 1.44
CA THR A 199 26.09 -15.18 1.90
C THR A 199 25.88 -16.56 1.24
N THR A 200 24.93 -16.68 0.30
CA THR A 200 24.69 -17.90 -0.49
C THR A 200 25.05 -17.64 -1.93
#